data_dbc7cf17c74c1697c677f0527dd30297
#
_entry.id   dbc7cf17c74c1697c677f0527dd30297
#
_cell.length_a   1.000
_cell.length_b   1.000
_cell.length_c   1.000
_cell.angle_alpha   90.00
_cell.angle_beta   90.00
_cell.angle_gamma   90.00
#
_symmetry.space_group_name_H-M   'P 1'
#
loop_
_entity.id
_entity.type
_entity.pdbx_description
1 polymer ?
#
loop_
_entity_poly.entity_id
_entity_poly.type
_entity_poly.pdbx_seq_one_letter_code
_entity_poly.pdbx_strand_id
1 'polypeptide(L)'
;RVRSSAASDVYKRQVRMAQTWSMRYPLVDGQGNFGSVDGDSPAAMRYTEARLSKLAEEMLRDIDKDTVDFQLNFDDTLKEPTVLPTRVPNLLVNGGSGIAVGMATNMPTHNLSEVLDGCIAYIDAKGDIEVEGLMQYIKAPDFPTGATIYGYAGVKDAFETGRGRIILRGKAEIEVENNHEKIIITEIPYLVNLSLIHISEPTRPISIS
;
A
#
# COMPACT_ATOMS: atom_id res chain seq x y z
N ARG A 1 6.00 -30.53 -8.33
CA ARG A 1 6.02 -29.26 -9.11
C ARG A 1 5.06 -28.20 -8.59
N VAL A 2 3.85 -28.57 -8.15
CA VAL A 2 2.86 -27.62 -7.60
C VAL A 2 3.35 -26.95 -6.31
N ARG A 3 4.04 -27.69 -5.43
CA ARG A 3 4.60 -27.14 -4.18
C ARG A 3 5.67 -26.07 -4.40
N SER A 4 6.46 -26.16 -5.48
CA SER A 4 7.48 -25.15 -5.77
C SER A 4 6.89 -23.82 -6.27
N SER A 5 5.78 -23.84 -7.01
CA SER A 5 5.10 -22.64 -7.47
C SER A 5 4.40 -21.90 -6.31
N ALA A 6 3.70 -22.62 -5.44
CA ALA A 6 3.04 -22.05 -4.27
C ALA A 6 4.05 -21.38 -3.31
N ALA A 7 5.17 -22.04 -3.01
CA ALA A 7 6.23 -21.45 -2.18
C ALA A 7 6.84 -20.19 -2.80
N SER A 8 7.02 -20.18 -4.14
CA SER A 8 7.50 -19.00 -4.85
C SER A 8 6.50 -17.84 -4.78
N ASP A 9 5.20 -18.12 -4.90
CA ASP A 9 4.17 -17.07 -4.82
C ASP A 9 4.01 -16.52 -3.39
N VAL A 10 4.11 -17.36 -2.38
CA VAL A 10 4.14 -16.93 -0.96
C VAL A 10 5.34 -16.03 -0.73
N TYR A 11 6.53 -16.41 -1.22
CA TYR A 11 7.74 -15.61 -1.07
C TYR A 11 7.62 -14.23 -1.75
N LYS A 12 7.08 -14.16 -2.96
CA LYS A 12 6.86 -12.89 -3.66
C LYS A 12 5.95 -11.94 -2.88
N ARG A 13 4.88 -12.46 -2.26
CA ARG A 13 3.98 -11.67 -1.41
C ARG A 13 4.68 -11.19 -0.15
N GLN A 14 5.43 -12.07 0.50
CA GLN A 14 6.24 -11.74 1.69
C GLN A 14 7.24 -10.62 1.39
N VAL A 15 7.96 -10.71 0.26
CA VAL A 15 8.88 -9.68 -0.20
C VAL A 15 8.18 -8.32 -0.31
N ARG A 16 7.03 -8.27 -0.99
CA ARG A 16 6.29 -7.02 -1.15
C ARG A 16 5.86 -6.42 0.19
N MET A 17 5.45 -7.25 1.16
CA MET A 17 5.03 -6.79 2.49
C MET A 17 6.18 -6.22 3.33
N ALA A 18 7.44 -6.50 2.99
CA ALA A 18 8.62 -5.96 3.64
C ALA A 18 9.17 -4.70 2.97
N GLN A 19 8.74 -4.39 1.74
CA GLN A 19 9.26 -3.26 0.98
C GLN A 19 8.62 -1.94 1.42
N THR A 20 9.44 -1.01 1.90
CA THR A 20 9.00 0.31 2.39
C THR A 20 8.49 1.24 1.28
N TRP A 21 8.85 0.99 0.02
CA TRP A 21 8.33 1.73 -1.14
C TRP A 21 7.07 1.10 -1.75
N SER A 22 6.72 -0.13 -1.34
CA SER A 22 5.51 -0.82 -1.79
C SER A 22 4.36 -0.72 -0.80
N MET A 23 4.68 -0.71 0.50
CA MET A 23 3.72 -0.64 1.60
C MET A 23 3.91 0.65 2.38
N ARG A 24 2.82 1.38 2.64
CA ARG A 24 2.88 2.59 3.48
C ARG A 24 3.27 2.25 4.92
N TYR A 25 2.76 1.12 5.41
CA TYR A 25 3.11 0.53 6.70
C TYR A 25 3.44 -0.94 6.50
N PRO A 26 4.73 -1.29 6.41
CA PRO A 26 5.16 -2.68 6.18
C PRO A 26 4.61 -3.65 7.23
N LEU A 27 4.13 -4.79 6.76
CA LEU A 27 3.59 -5.86 7.62
C LEU A 27 4.64 -6.92 7.95
N VAL A 28 5.73 -6.94 7.23
CA VAL A 28 6.87 -7.83 7.44
C VAL A 28 8.09 -6.99 7.76
N ASP A 29 8.77 -7.33 8.84
CA ASP A 29 10.09 -6.85 9.19
C ASP A 29 11.11 -7.79 8.54
N GLY A 30 11.75 -7.32 7.48
CA GLY A 30 12.65 -8.09 6.64
C GLY A 30 14.11 -7.74 6.91
N GLN A 31 14.96 -8.77 7.02
CA GLN A 31 16.39 -8.63 7.11
C GLN A 31 17.08 -9.30 5.91
N GLY A 32 17.91 -8.54 5.21
CA GLY A 32 18.57 -8.96 3.98
C GLY A 32 18.15 -8.12 2.77
N ASN A 33 18.38 -8.62 1.57
CA ASN A 33 18.05 -7.92 0.34
C ASN A 33 16.63 -8.28 -0.14
N PHE A 34 15.69 -7.35 0.00
CA PHE A 34 14.31 -7.44 -0.47
C PHE A 34 14.06 -6.67 -1.78
N GLY A 35 15.13 -6.36 -2.52
CA GLY A 35 15.07 -5.57 -3.75
C GLY A 35 15.31 -4.08 -3.49
N SER A 36 15.16 -3.29 -4.54
CA SER A 36 15.28 -1.83 -4.47
C SER A 36 14.17 -1.13 -5.26
N VAL A 37 14.02 0.16 -5.00
CA VAL A 37 13.12 1.02 -5.79
C VAL A 37 13.58 1.17 -7.25
N ASP A 38 14.85 0.88 -7.54
CA ASP A 38 15.42 0.85 -8.88
C ASP A 38 14.98 -0.38 -9.71
N GLY A 39 14.27 -1.31 -9.07
CA GLY A 39 13.77 -2.52 -9.71
C GLY A 39 14.70 -3.72 -9.59
N ASP A 40 15.70 -3.66 -8.73
CA ASP A 40 16.52 -4.83 -8.44
C ASP A 40 15.69 -5.95 -7.84
N SER A 41 15.98 -7.17 -8.25
CA SER A 41 15.31 -8.35 -7.73
C SER A 41 15.74 -8.64 -6.29
N PRO A 42 14.82 -9.12 -5.42
CA PRO A 42 15.18 -9.58 -4.09
C PRO A 42 16.11 -10.80 -4.17
N ALA A 43 16.92 -10.98 -3.13
CA ALA A 43 17.74 -12.17 -2.97
C ALA A 43 16.87 -13.45 -2.87
N ALA A 44 17.45 -14.61 -3.10
CA ALA A 44 16.75 -15.87 -2.87
C ALA A 44 16.39 -16.01 -1.37
N MET A 45 15.26 -16.66 -1.09
CA MET A 45 14.68 -16.82 0.26
C MET A 45 15.68 -17.34 1.30
N ARG A 46 16.66 -18.16 0.90
CA ARG A 46 17.70 -18.69 1.80
C ARG A 46 18.69 -17.64 2.35
N TYR A 47 18.68 -16.42 1.80
CA TYR A 47 19.53 -15.30 2.19
C TYR A 47 18.77 -14.18 2.90
N THR A 48 17.50 -14.39 3.20
CA THR A 48 16.65 -13.37 3.84
C THR A 48 15.96 -13.94 5.06
N GLU A 49 15.80 -13.11 6.07
CA GLU A 49 14.97 -13.39 7.24
C GLU A 49 13.74 -12.50 7.23
N ALA A 50 12.62 -13.00 7.74
CA ALA A 50 11.38 -12.26 7.82
C ALA A 50 10.66 -12.53 9.12
N ARG A 51 10.14 -11.47 9.73
CA ARG A 51 9.33 -11.50 10.96
C ARG A 51 8.07 -10.70 10.75
N LEU A 52 7.04 -10.96 11.52
CA LEU A 52 5.87 -10.08 11.55
C LEU A 52 6.25 -8.73 12.17
N SER A 53 5.79 -7.65 11.57
CA SER A 53 5.85 -6.33 12.20
C SER A 53 4.86 -6.26 13.37
N LYS A 54 5.07 -5.33 14.29
CA LYS A 54 4.13 -5.10 15.40
C LYS A 54 2.70 -4.81 14.93
N LEU A 55 2.58 -4.10 13.81
CA LEU A 55 1.27 -3.84 13.19
C LEU A 55 0.59 -5.12 12.72
N ALA A 56 1.34 -6.02 12.09
CA ALA A 56 0.83 -7.31 11.63
C ALA A 56 0.45 -8.23 12.80
N GLU A 57 1.18 -8.19 13.92
CA GLU A 57 0.81 -8.92 15.13
C GLU A 57 -0.54 -8.46 15.69
N GLU A 58 -0.82 -7.15 15.69
CA GLU A 58 -2.12 -6.61 16.10
C GLU A 58 -3.27 -7.03 15.18
N MET A 59 -2.99 -7.27 13.89
CA MET A 59 -3.99 -7.77 12.95
C MET A 59 -4.38 -9.22 13.20
N LEU A 60 -3.52 -10.02 13.85
CA LEU A 60 -3.74 -11.44 14.13
C LEU A 60 -4.13 -11.72 15.59
N ARG A 61 -4.07 -10.73 16.46
CA ARG A 61 -4.13 -10.87 17.91
C ARG A 61 -5.35 -11.63 18.43
N ASP A 62 -6.50 -11.49 17.78
CA ASP A 62 -7.76 -12.09 18.23
C ASP A 62 -8.22 -13.27 17.35
N ILE A 63 -7.33 -13.83 16.52
CA ILE A 63 -7.67 -14.91 15.58
C ILE A 63 -8.18 -16.18 16.26
N ASP A 64 -7.70 -16.47 17.49
CA ASP A 64 -8.06 -17.65 18.28
C ASP A 64 -9.29 -17.41 19.17
N LYS A 65 -9.95 -16.26 19.06
CA LYS A 65 -11.06 -15.86 19.96
C LYS A 65 -12.45 -15.96 19.32
N ASP A 66 -12.59 -16.76 18.29
CA ASP A 66 -13.87 -16.94 17.58
C ASP A 66 -14.47 -15.62 17.06
N THR A 67 -13.59 -14.72 16.58
CA THR A 67 -13.95 -13.40 16.07
C THR A 67 -14.24 -13.39 14.58
N VAL A 68 -13.87 -14.43 13.87
CA VAL A 68 -14.04 -14.58 12.42
C VAL A 68 -14.39 -16.01 12.06
N ASP A 69 -15.08 -16.18 10.94
CA ASP A 69 -15.42 -17.48 10.41
C ASP A 69 -14.22 -18.18 9.78
N PHE A 70 -14.18 -19.51 9.89
CA PHE A 70 -13.16 -20.36 9.31
C PHE A 70 -13.77 -21.24 8.22
N GLN A 71 -13.05 -21.44 7.14
CA GLN A 71 -13.37 -22.38 6.07
C GLN A 71 -12.26 -23.41 5.90
N LEU A 72 -12.54 -24.49 5.18
CA LEU A 72 -11.52 -25.45 4.79
C LEU A 72 -10.64 -24.84 3.67
N ASN A 73 -9.35 -25.16 3.69
CA ASN A 73 -8.44 -24.80 2.62
C ASN A 73 -8.72 -25.63 1.35
N PHE A 74 -7.98 -25.39 0.27
CA PHE A 74 -8.22 -25.99 -1.05
C PHE A 74 -8.23 -27.54 -1.05
N ASP A 75 -7.45 -28.18 -0.19
CA ASP A 75 -7.34 -29.66 -0.10
C ASP A 75 -8.07 -30.24 1.13
N ASP A 76 -8.91 -29.45 1.79
CA ASP A 76 -9.72 -29.81 2.96
C ASP A 76 -8.92 -30.37 4.16
N THR A 77 -7.61 -30.11 4.18
CA THR A 77 -6.71 -30.66 5.22
C THR A 77 -6.61 -29.75 6.44
N LEU A 78 -6.77 -28.44 6.26
CA LEU A 78 -6.64 -27.41 7.30
C LEU A 78 -7.78 -26.41 7.23
N LYS A 79 -8.02 -25.70 8.32
CA LYS A 79 -8.93 -24.55 8.36
C LYS A 79 -8.16 -23.26 8.20
N GLU A 80 -8.72 -22.33 7.45
CA GLU A 80 -8.20 -20.98 7.27
C GLU A 80 -9.29 -19.95 7.59
N PRO A 81 -8.95 -18.77 8.12
CA PRO A 81 -9.93 -17.73 8.38
C PRO A 81 -10.41 -17.13 7.05
N THR A 82 -11.70 -16.84 6.95
CA THR A 82 -12.29 -16.17 5.78
C THR A 82 -11.82 -14.74 5.63
N VAL A 83 -11.61 -14.05 6.77
CA VAL A 83 -11.03 -12.71 6.89
C VAL A 83 -10.15 -12.64 8.13
N LEU A 84 -9.23 -11.68 8.19
CA LEU A 84 -8.42 -11.47 9.40
C LEU A 84 -9.18 -10.60 10.41
N PRO A 85 -9.08 -10.89 11.73
CA PRO A 85 -9.70 -10.11 12.80
C PRO A 85 -8.92 -8.84 13.10
N THR A 86 -8.70 -8.01 12.08
CA THR A 86 -7.82 -6.85 12.19
C THR A 86 -8.38 -5.77 13.11
N ARG A 87 -7.52 -5.19 13.94
CA ARG A 87 -7.81 -4.01 14.76
C ARG A 87 -7.44 -2.70 14.08
N VAL A 88 -6.77 -2.80 12.94
CA VAL A 88 -6.30 -1.64 12.16
C VAL A 88 -7.01 -1.67 10.81
N PRO A 89 -7.54 -0.55 10.31
CA PRO A 89 -8.20 -0.47 9.01
C PRO A 89 -7.19 -0.60 7.86
N ASN A 90 -6.55 -1.77 7.76
CA ASN A 90 -5.42 -2.02 6.86
C ASN A 90 -5.75 -1.80 5.39
N LEU A 91 -7.00 -2.03 4.98
CA LEU A 91 -7.42 -1.80 3.59
C LEU A 91 -7.31 -0.31 3.19
N LEU A 92 -7.62 0.60 4.10
CA LEU A 92 -7.43 2.05 3.87
C LEU A 92 -5.96 2.45 4.01
N VAL A 93 -5.29 1.94 5.03
CA VAL A 93 -3.93 2.36 5.38
C VAL A 93 -2.90 1.90 4.36
N ASN A 94 -2.93 0.62 3.97
CA ASN A 94 -2.01 0.04 3.00
C ASN A 94 -2.60 -0.10 1.59
N GLY A 95 -3.88 0.22 1.43
CA GLY A 95 -4.55 0.07 0.15
C GLY A 95 -4.67 -1.38 -0.32
N GLY A 96 -5.03 -1.55 -1.57
CA GLY A 96 -5.13 -2.85 -2.20
C GLY A 96 -5.19 -2.74 -3.71
N SER A 97 -4.53 -3.65 -4.40
CA SER A 97 -4.63 -3.75 -5.85
C SER A 97 -4.86 -5.21 -6.23
N GLY A 98 -5.78 -5.43 -7.14
CA GLY A 98 -6.10 -6.77 -7.63
C GLY A 98 -6.81 -6.72 -8.95
N ILE A 99 -6.59 -7.75 -9.76
CA ILE A 99 -7.23 -7.93 -11.05
C ILE A 99 -8.02 -9.23 -10.98
N ALA A 100 -9.33 -9.14 -11.21
CA ALA A 100 -10.23 -10.28 -11.31
C ALA A 100 -10.87 -10.32 -12.69
N VAL A 101 -11.59 -11.39 -12.99
CA VAL A 101 -12.34 -11.49 -14.25
C VAL A 101 -13.48 -10.47 -14.23
N GLY A 102 -13.44 -9.53 -15.16
CA GLY A 102 -14.47 -8.52 -15.31
C GLY A 102 -14.38 -7.31 -14.38
N MET A 103 -13.47 -7.28 -13.40
CA MET A 103 -13.28 -6.14 -12.52
C MET A 103 -11.84 -6.04 -12.02
N ALA A 104 -11.43 -4.83 -11.65
CA ALA A 104 -10.15 -4.57 -11.02
C ALA A 104 -10.35 -3.58 -9.86
N THR A 105 -9.50 -3.68 -8.85
CA THR A 105 -9.45 -2.71 -7.76
C THR A 105 -8.05 -2.12 -7.64
N ASN A 106 -7.96 -0.84 -7.33
CA ASN A 106 -6.71 -0.14 -7.10
C ASN A 106 -6.92 0.95 -6.04
N MET A 107 -6.97 0.52 -4.78
CA MET A 107 -7.14 1.42 -3.63
C MET A 107 -5.78 1.98 -3.22
N PRO A 108 -5.64 3.30 -3.08
CA PRO A 108 -4.42 3.94 -2.63
C PRO A 108 -4.21 3.74 -1.12
N THR A 109 -2.98 3.98 -0.69
CA THR A 109 -2.58 4.02 0.72
C THR A 109 -2.97 5.34 1.37
N HIS A 110 -3.18 5.35 2.71
CA HIS A 110 -3.54 6.54 3.47
C HIS A 110 -2.72 6.65 4.76
N ASN A 111 -2.69 7.84 5.33
CA ASN A 111 -2.03 8.09 6.60
C ASN A 111 -2.84 7.47 7.75
N LEU A 112 -2.16 6.69 8.62
CA LEU A 112 -2.81 5.97 9.72
C LEU A 112 -3.50 6.92 10.70
N SER A 113 -2.86 8.04 11.06
CA SER A 113 -3.43 9.00 12.00
C SER A 113 -4.71 9.63 11.43
N GLU A 114 -4.69 10.06 10.17
CA GLU A 114 -5.86 10.61 9.49
C GLU A 114 -7.01 9.60 9.41
N VAL A 115 -6.69 8.34 9.11
CA VAL A 115 -7.69 7.26 9.07
C VAL A 115 -8.29 7.00 10.45
N LEU A 116 -7.48 6.99 11.50
CA LEU A 116 -7.98 6.82 12.87
C LEU A 116 -8.86 8.00 13.33
N ASP A 117 -8.46 9.23 13.00
CA ASP A 117 -9.27 10.41 13.27
C ASP A 117 -10.62 10.35 12.54
N GLY A 118 -10.61 9.90 11.29
CA GLY A 118 -11.83 9.63 10.52
C GLY A 118 -12.71 8.53 11.15
N CYS A 119 -12.11 7.46 11.66
CA CYS A 119 -12.85 6.40 12.38
C CYS A 119 -13.48 6.93 13.67
N ILE A 120 -12.78 7.75 14.44
CA ILE A 120 -13.30 8.39 15.66
C ILE A 120 -14.49 9.28 15.31
N ALA A 121 -14.34 10.14 14.30
CA ALA A 121 -15.42 11.02 13.84
C ALA A 121 -16.65 10.23 13.38
N TYR A 122 -16.45 9.10 12.69
CA TYR A 122 -17.55 8.21 12.26
C TYR A 122 -18.28 7.58 13.45
N ILE A 123 -17.56 7.16 14.48
CA ILE A 123 -18.13 6.60 15.71
C ILE A 123 -18.89 7.67 16.48
N ASP A 124 -18.32 8.86 16.67
CA ASP A 124 -18.93 9.97 17.38
C ASP A 124 -20.23 10.45 16.71
N ALA A 125 -20.24 10.45 15.38
CA ALA A 125 -21.43 10.73 14.58
C ALA A 125 -22.43 9.55 14.53
N LYS A 126 -22.13 8.42 15.21
CA LYS A 126 -22.95 7.18 15.18
C LYS A 126 -23.24 6.66 13.78
N GLY A 127 -22.30 6.87 12.86
CA GLY A 127 -22.43 6.48 11.47
C GLY A 127 -23.20 7.48 10.57
N ASP A 128 -23.70 8.58 11.14
CA ASP A 128 -24.41 9.62 10.41
C ASP A 128 -23.44 10.74 9.97
N ILE A 129 -22.45 10.35 9.15
CA ILE A 129 -21.48 11.26 8.54
C ILE A 129 -21.28 10.88 7.08
N GLU A 130 -21.39 11.85 6.21
CA GLU A 130 -21.18 11.65 4.79
C GLU A 130 -19.69 11.69 4.39
N VAL A 131 -19.38 11.28 3.16
CA VAL A 131 -18.01 11.24 2.64
C VAL A 131 -17.32 12.59 2.75
N GLU A 132 -18.01 13.69 2.44
CA GLU A 132 -17.43 15.05 2.56
C GLU A 132 -17.03 15.39 4.01
N GLY A 133 -17.78 14.92 4.98
CA GLY A 133 -17.44 15.07 6.41
C GLY A 133 -16.19 14.28 6.79
N LEU A 134 -16.05 13.04 6.30
CA LEU A 134 -14.87 12.21 6.51
C LEU A 134 -13.63 12.77 5.80
N MET A 135 -13.79 13.43 4.67
CA MET A 135 -12.69 14.06 3.93
C MET A 135 -12.05 15.26 4.68
N GLN A 136 -12.68 15.76 5.74
CA GLN A 136 -12.04 16.74 6.63
C GLN A 136 -10.91 16.12 7.44
N TYR A 137 -11.00 14.83 7.73
CA TYR A 137 -10.00 14.04 8.47
C TYR A 137 -9.07 13.31 7.52
N ILE A 138 -9.61 12.55 6.57
CA ILE A 138 -8.85 11.82 5.54
C ILE A 138 -8.81 12.67 4.28
N LYS A 139 -7.80 13.51 4.17
CA LYS A 139 -7.75 14.56 3.14
C LYS A 139 -7.45 14.02 1.75
N ALA A 140 -6.49 13.10 1.66
CA ALA A 140 -6.01 12.54 0.40
C ALA A 140 -5.22 11.25 0.64
N PRO A 141 -4.96 10.45 -0.40
CA PRO A 141 -4.00 9.36 -0.34
C PRO A 141 -2.62 9.82 0.12
N ASP A 142 -1.95 8.96 0.89
CA ASP A 142 -0.59 9.15 1.37
C ASP A 142 0.28 7.97 0.89
N PHE A 143 1.20 8.24 -0.03
CA PHE A 143 1.98 7.21 -0.70
C PHE A 143 3.33 6.97 0.00
N PRO A 144 3.84 5.72 0.05
CA PRO A 144 5.09 5.40 0.72
C PRO A 144 6.32 6.09 0.12
N THR A 145 6.27 6.45 -1.15
CA THR A 145 7.36 7.14 -1.86
C THR A 145 7.25 8.67 -1.83
N GLY A 146 6.25 9.22 -1.13
CA GLY A 146 5.97 10.66 -1.10
C GLY A 146 5.33 11.14 -2.40
N ALA A 147 5.88 12.18 -2.99
CA ALA A 147 5.36 12.91 -4.14
C ALA A 147 4.20 13.85 -3.82
N THR A 148 3.93 14.77 -4.75
CA THR A 148 2.88 15.77 -4.61
C THR A 148 1.68 15.41 -5.48
N ILE A 149 0.49 15.40 -4.89
CA ILE A 149 -0.77 15.25 -5.62
C ILE A 149 -1.07 16.57 -6.34
N TYR A 150 -1.22 16.49 -7.66
CA TYR A 150 -1.47 17.66 -8.49
C TYR A 150 -2.96 17.73 -8.89
N GLY A 151 -3.68 18.62 -8.22
CA GLY A 151 -5.13 18.77 -8.37
C GLY A 151 -5.92 17.87 -7.43
N TYR A 152 -6.99 18.43 -6.85
CA TYR A 152 -7.80 17.73 -5.84
C TYR A 152 -9.06 17.06 -6.38
N ALA A 153 -9.51 17.47 -7.58
CA ALA A 153 -10.76 16.97 -8.17
C ALA A 153 -10.78 15.44 -8.29
N GLY A 154 -9.67 14.84 -8.76
CA GLY A 154 -9.58 13.38 -8.89
C GLY A 154 -9.59 12.61 -7.56
N VAL A 155 -9.14 13.25 -6.47
CA VAL A 155 -9.24 12.67 -5.10
C VAL A 155 -10.71 12.69 -4.66
N LYS A 156 -11.40 13.82 -4.84
CA LYS A 156 -12.81 13.96 -4.51
C LYS A 156 -13.65 12.96 -5.28
N ASP A 157 -13.48 12.89 -6.59
CA ASP A 157 -14.18 11.92 -7.44
C ASP A 157 -13.95 10.47 -6.96
N ALA A 158 -12.69 10.13 -6.61
CA ALA A 158 -12.36 8.80 -6.13
C ALA A 158 -13.07 8.44 -4.82
N PHE A 159 -13.16 9.37 -3.88
CA PHE A 159 -13.80 9.14 -2.58
C PHE A 159 -15.34 9.12 -2.68
N GLU A 160 -15.93 9.96 -3.52
CA GLU A 160 -17.39 10.03 -3.69
C GLU A 160 -17.95 8.91 -4.56
N THR A 161 -17.26 8.57 -5.65
CA THR A 161 -17.79 7.65 -6.67
C THR A 161 -17.08 6.29 -6.69
N GLY A 162 -15.96 6.15 -5.95
CA GLY A 162 -15.09 5.00 -6.04
C GLY A 162 -14.20 4.98 -7.30
N ARG A 163 -14.24 6.03 -8.11
CA ARG A 163 -13.43 6.16 -9.34
C ARG A 163 -12.87 7.56 -9.48
N GLY A 164 -11.56 7.67 -9.62
CA GLY A 164 -10.90 8.94 -9.80
C GLY A 164 -9.53 8.80 -10.44
N ARG A 165 -9.01 9.90 -10.97
CA ARG A 165 -7.68 9.99 -11.56
C ARG A 165 -6.84 10.95 -10.76
N ILE A 166 -5.85 10.40 -10.03
CA ILE A 166 -4.91 11.18 -9.24
C ILE A 166 -3.61 11.33 -10.01
N ILE A 167 -3.14 12.57 -10.15
CA ILE A 167 -1.87 12.88 -10.79
C ILE A 167 -0.83 13.12 -9.72
N LEU A 168 0.26 12.33 -9.74
CA LEU A 168 1.40 12.47 -8.84
C LEU A 168 2.58 13.08 -9.57
N ARG A 169 3.20 14.07 -8.92
CA ARG A 169 4.48 14.64 -9.36
C ARG A 169 5.56 14.33 -8.35
N GLY A 170 6.70 13.86 -8.84
CA GLY A 170 7.92 13.74 -8.05
C GLY A 170 8.39 15.12 -7.56
N LYS A 171 9.15 15.12 -6.47
CA LYS A 171 9.77 16.32 -5.93
C LYS A 171 11.22 16.37 -6.39
N ALA A 172 11.59 17.45 -7.03
CA ALA A 172 12.93 17.68 -7.52
C ALA A 172 13.42 19.07 -7.12
N GLU A 173 14.68 19.16 -6.77
CA GLU A 173 15.38 20.41 -6.43
C GLU A 173 16.58 20.58 -7.37
N ILE A 174 16.88 21.81 -7.75
CA ILE A 174 18.04 22.12 -8.57
C ILE A 174 19.10 22.73 -7.66
N GLU A 175 20.23 22.08 -7.54
CA GLU A 175 21.41 22.59 -6.84
C GLU A 175 22.47 23.06 -7.85
N VAL A 176 23.05 24.22 -7.58
CA VAL A 176 24.17 24.76 -8.38
C VAL A 176 25.43 24.68 -7.55
N GLU A 177 26.34 23.82 -7.95
CA GLU A 177 27.63 23.64 -7.31
C GLU A 177 28.78 23.76 -8.36
N ASN A 178 29.75 24.64 -8.11
CA ASN A 178 30.91 24.86 -9.00
C ASN A 178 30.55 25.10 -10.48
N ASN A 179 29.54 25.92 -10.75
CA ASN A 179 29.01 26.20 -12.09
C ASN A 179 28.39 24.97 -12.81
N HIS A 180 28.09 23.91 -12.09
CA HIS A 180 27.35 22.77 -12.60
C HIS A 180 25.97 22.69 -11.90
N GLU A 181 24.93 22.48 -12.69
CA GLU A 181 23.58 22.26 -12.19
C GLU A 181 23.35 20.77 -11.99
N LYS A 182 22.83 20.42 -10.80
CA LYS A 182 22.41 19.06 -10.46
C LYS A 182 20.93 19.06 -10.18
N ILE A 183 20.19 18.10 -10.72
CA ILE A 183 18.80 17.86 -10.40
C ILE A 183 18.75 16.75 -9.36
N ILE A 184 18.30 17.07 -8.15
CA ILE A 184 18.15 16.12 -7.05
C ILE A 184 16.67 15.77 -6.92
N ILE A 185 16.33 14.51 -7.20
CA ILE A 185 14.97 13.98 -7.05
C ILE A 185 14.87 13.36 -5.66
N THR A 186 14.07 13.96 -4.77
CA THR A 186 13.91 13.53 -3.38
C THR A 186 12.71 12.61 -3.19
N GLU A 187 11.67 12.73 -4.02
CA GLU A 187 10.47 11.90 -3.99
C GLU A 187 10.06 11.52 -5.41
N ILE A 188 9.59 10.30 -5.57
CA ILE A 188 9.12 9.78 -6.86
C ILE A 188 7.65 9.36 -6.78
N PRO A 189 6.88 9.45 -7.87
CA PRO A 189 5.51 8.95 -7.89
C PRO A 189 5.45 7.46 -7.53
N TYR A 190 4.41 7.08 -6.80
CA TYR A 190 4.20 5.70 -6.36
C TYR A 190 4.11 4.73 -7.55
N LEU A 191 4.71 3.55 -7.42
CA LEU A 191 4.83 2.51 -8.46
C LEU A 191 5.65 2.90 -9.70
N VAL A 192 6.43 3.98 -9.63
CA VAL A 192 7.41 4.29 -10.68
C VAL A 192 8.71 3.60 -10.36
N ASN A 193 9.28 2.94 -11.36
CA ASN A 193 10.60 2.33 -11.28
C ASN A 193 11.65 3.38 -11.71
N LEU A 194 12.68 3.60 -10.89
CA LEU A 194 13.74 4.58 -11.18
C LEU A 194 14.50 4.26 -12.46
N SER A 195 14.71 3.01 -12.80
CA SER A 195 15.37 2.62 -14.05
C SER A 195 14.60 3.08 -15.31
N LEU A 196 13.30 3.36 -15.19
CA LEU A 196 12.44 3.85 -16.27
C LEU A 196 12.30 5.37 -16.32
N ILE A 197 12.78 6.10 -15.30
CA ILE A 197 12.69 7.58 -15.25
C ILE A 197 13.44 8.24 -16.42
N HIS A 198 14.51 7.64 -16.92
CA HIS A 198 15.23 8.13 -18.10
C HIS A 198 14.41 8.09 -19.39
N ILE A 199 13.24 7.43 -19.39
CA ILE A 199 12.42 7.18 -20.58
C ILE A 199 11.04 7.81 -20.47
N SER A 200 10.58 8.18 -19.26
CA SER A 200 9.21 8.65 -19.02
C SER A 200 9.17 10.04 -18.37
N GLU A 201 8.10 10.78 -18.66
CA GLU A 201 7.83 12.05 -17.98
C GLU A 201 7.72 11.88 -16.46
N PRO A 202 8.13 12.90 -15.67
CA PRO A 202 8.10 12.85 -14.20
C PRO A 202 6.68 12.85 -13.60
N THR A 203 5.66 12.71 -14.43
CA THR A 203 4.24 12.74 -14.06
C THR A 203 3.56 11.43 -14.45
N ARG A 204 2.99 10.72 -13.49
CA ARG A 204 2.23 9.50 -13.76
C ARG A 204 0.79 9.63 -13.24
N PRO A 205 -0.23 9.43 -14.08
CA PRO A 205 -1.59 9.32 -13.62
C PRO A 205 -1.83 7.97 -12.94
N ILE A 206 -2.43 7.99 -11.75
CA ILE A 206 -2.91 6.80 -11.06
C ILE A 206 -4.43 6.80 -11.15
N SER A 207 -5.00 5.74 -11.73
CA SER A 207 -6.43 5.51 -11.71
C SER A 207 -6.82 4.73 -10.47
N ILE A 208 -7.83 5.20 -9.76
CA ILE A 208 -8.44 4.55 -8.61
C ILE A 208 -9.76 3.95 -9.06
N SER A 209 -9.96 2.70 -8.76
CA SER A 209 -11.20 1.95 -9.05
C SER A 209 -11.53 0.96 -7.94
#